data_c212e965ac6a3d4469437313964cea21
#
_entry.id   c212e965ac6a3d4469437313964cea21
#
_cell.length_a   1.000
_cell.length_b   1.000
_cell.length_c   1.000
_cell.angle_alpha   90.00
_cell.angle_beta   90.00
_cell.angle_gamma   90.00
#
_symmetry.space_group_name_H-M   'P 1'
#
loop_
_entity.id
_entity.type
_entity.pdbx_description
1 polymer ?
#
loop_
_entity_poly.entity_id
_entity_poly.type
_entity_poly.pdbx_seq_one_letter_code
_entity_poly.pdbx_strand_id
1 'polypeptide(L)'
;VSASSIGLYVNTSGKDYTNPITGLGNLTSEADLIIGMEATESTNSKYIQINDPLILDPYNNVIRTSGVANWNIYGGSLTWLATPTLDPNDGSMTNIYMAKIPYTNWAGKEATPVESTDTYNFLDGLEQRYGVEALGTREKALFDKLNSIGENEAILFYQATDEMMGHQYANTQQRINATGNILDKEFNYLRNDWSNPSKEANKIKLFGSREEYNTDTAGVIDYKSKSYGVAYVHEDETIKLGNSTGWYAG
;
A
#
# COMPACT_ATOMS: atom_id res chain seq x y z
N VAL A 1 39.49 -1.88 6.39
CA VAL A 1 38.07 -2.26 6.30
C VAL A 1 37.83 -2.63 4.82
N SER A 2 37.37 -3.83 4.55
CA SER A 2 36.91 -4.23 3.22
C SER A 2 35.40 -4.28 3.23
N ALA A 3 34.76 -3.69 2.21
CA ALA A 3 33.34 -3.78 1.97
C ALA A 3 33.10 -4.64 0.73
N SER A 4 32.12 -5.51 0.76
CA SER A 4 31.73 -6.36 -0.38
C SER A 4 30.87 -5.63 -1.41
N SER A 5 30.21 -4.54 -0.99
CA SER A 5 29.37 -3.69 -1.83
C SER A 5 29.32 -2.29 -1.22
N ILE A 6 29.36 -1.28 -2.07
CA ILE A 6 29.19 0.14 -1.68
C ILE A 6 28.23 0.76 -2.70
N GLY A 7 27.28 1.54 -2.23
CA GLY A 7 26.38 2.32 -3.06
C GLY A 7 26.57 3.81 -2.84
N LEU A 8 26.68 4.56 -3.93
CA LEU A 8 26.58 6.02 -3.93
C LEU A 8 25.15 6.39 -4.31
N TYR A 9 24.42 6.96 -3.33
CA TYR A 9 23.07 7.45 -3.58
C TYR A 9 23.12 8.91 -4.06
N VAL A 10 22.53 9.15 -5.22
CA VAL A 10 22.43 10.47 -5.83
C VAL A 10 21.09 11.08 -5.46
N ASN A 11 21.10 12.02 -4.53
CA ASN A 11 19.92 12.81 -4.20
C ASN A 11 19.69 13.85 -5.31
N THR A 12 18.55 13.77 -5.97
CA THR A 12 18.24 14.61 -7.15
C THR A 12 17.51 15.89 -6.80
N SER A 13 17.31 16.20 -5.51
CA SER A 13 16.58 17.41 -5.09
C SER A 13 17.37 18.71 -5.25
N GLY A 14 18.68 18.64 -5.31
CA GLY A 14 19.57 19.82 -5.30
C GLY A 14 19.62 20.57 -3.98
N LYS A 15 19.21 19.95 -2.87
CA LYS A 15 19.26 20.56 -1.53
C LYS A 15 20.59 20.27 -0.85
N ASP A 16 20.97 21.14 0.07
CA ASP A 16 22.32 21.20 0.70
C ASP A 16 22.71 20.00 1.59
N TYR A 17 21.85 19.02 1.77
CA TYR A 17 22.20 17.82 2.55
C TYR A 17 22.82 16.70 1.73
N THR A 18 23.13 16.95 0.48
CA THR A 18 23.88 16.03 -0.36
C THR A 18 25.37 16.12 -0.05
N ASN A 19 25.82 15.33 0.91
CA ASN A 19 27.22 15.29 1.32
C ASN A 19 27.75 13.86 1.12
N PRO A 20 28.14 13.50 -0.11
CA PRO A 20 28.54 12.14 -0.41
C PRO A 20 29.82 11.76 0.35
N ILE A 21 29.93 10.49 0.73
CA ILE A 21 31.11 9.91 1.36
C ILE A 21 32.30 10.02 0.39
N THR A 22 33.44 10.45 0.89
CA THR A 22 34.69 10.49 0.14
C THR A 22 35.63 9.34 0.51
N GLY A 23 36.66 9.11 -0.30
CA GLY A 23 37.71 8.11 0.00
C GLY A 23 37.33 6.68 -0.34
N LEU A 24 36.39 6.44 -1.24
CA LEU A 24 35.93 5.11 -1.64
C LEU A 24 37.00 4.32 -2.43
N GLY A 25 37.99 4.97 -3.01
CA GLY A 25 38.95 4.39 -3.94
C GLY A 25 39.78 3.21 -3.42
N ASN A 26 39.84 3.02 -2.11
CA ASN A 26 40.61 1.93 -1.49
C ASN A 26 39.72 0.79 -0.97
N LEU A 27 38.40 0.85 -1.19
CA LEU A 27 37.46 -0.08 -0.61
C LEU A 27 36.96 -1.13 -1.57
N THR A 28 36.76 -0.76 -2.84
CA THR A 28 36.22 -1.67 -3.87
C THR A 28 36.57 -1.18 -5.27
N SER A 29 36.63 -2.11 -6.25
CA SER A 29 36.73 -1.78 -7.68
C SER A 29 35.35 -1.62 -8.35
N GLU A 30 34.29 -2.06 -7.71
CA GLU A 30 32.92 -1.99 -8.20
C GLU A 30 32.04 -1.35 -7.12
N ALA A 31 31.11 -0.50 -7.54
CA ALA A 31 30.14 0.13 -6.67
C ALA A 31 28.84 0.37 -7.41
N ASP A 32 27.78 0.60 -6.65
CA ASP A 32 26.46 0.91 -7.19
C ASP A 32 26.25 2.43 -7.21
N LEU A 33 25.69 2.94 -8.30
CA LEU A 33 25.23 4.31 -8.44
C LEU A 33 23.70 4.31 -8.45
N ILE A 34 23.10 4.79 -7.38
CA ILE A 34 21.65 4.75 -7.17
C ILE A 34 21.08 6.15 -7.37
N ILE A 35 20.23 6.32 -8.38
CA ILE A 35 19.60 7.60 -8.67
C ILE A 35 18.31 7.76 -7.89
N GLY A 36 18.27 8.73 -6.99
CA GLY A 36 17.09 9.04 -6.18
C GLY A 36 15.98 9.74 -6.97
N MET A 37 14.76 9.72 -6.43
CA MET A 37 13.55 10.23 -7.07
C MET A 37 13.09 11.60 -6.51
N GLU A 38 13.90 12.27 -5.72
CA GLU A 38 13.53 13.53 -5.07
C GLU A 38 13.18 14.63 -6.07
N ALA A 39 13.75 14.60 -7.27
CA ALA A 39 13.40 15.56 -8.33
C ALA A 39 11.93 15.49 -8.74
N THR A 40 11.27 14.34 -8.56
CA THR A 40 9.85 14.17 -8.89
C THR A 40 8.93 14.97 -7.97
N GLU A 41 9.37 15.29 -6.76
CA GLU A 41 8.57 16.05 -5.77
C GLU A 41 8.35 17.51 -6.18
N SER A 42 9.26 18.07 -6.97
CA SER A 42 9.22 19.47 -7.40
C SER A 42 8.59 19.70 -8.77
N THR A 43 8.08 18.67 -9.42
CA THR A 43 7.49 18.76 -10.76
C THR A 43 6.32 17.81 -10.94
N ASN A 44 5.45 18.15 -11.88
CA ASN A 44 4.36 17.31 -12.37
C ASN A 44 4.68 16.62 -13.70
N SER A 45 5.88 16.87 -14.25
CA SER A 45 6.30 16.26 -15.51
C SER A 45 6.54 14.76 -15.33
N LYS A 46 6.22 14.00 -16.37
CA LYS A 46 6.56 12.56 -16.48
C LYS A 46 7.98 12.34 -17.03
N TYR A 47 8.67 13.42 -17.38
CA TYR A 47 10.04 13.43 -17.92
C TYR A 47 10.84 14.51 -17.19
N ILE A 48 12.01 14.13 -16.70
CA ILE A 48 12.91 15.03 -15.98
C ILE A 48 14.30 14.88 -16.59
N GLN A 49 14.98 16.00 -16.77
CA GLN A 49 16.38 16.05 -17.12
C GLN A 49 17.13 16.81 -16.04
N ILE A 50 18.17 16.23 -15.51
CA ILE A 50 19.05 16.84 -14.52
C ILE A 50 20.43 17.02 -15.14
N ASN A 51 20.82 18.27 -15.36
CA ASN A 51 22.12 18.65 -15.90
C ASN A 51 22.75 19.83 -15.13
N ASP A 52 22.14 20.20 -14.00
CA ASP A 52 22.67 21.28 -13.16
C ASP A 52 23.94 20.82 -12.43
N PRO A 53 25.10 21.48 -12.64
CA PRO A 53 26.32 21.17 -11.92
C PRO A 53 26.18 21.25 -10.42
N LEU A 54 25.33 22.14 -9.88
CA LEU A 54 25.09 22.23 -8.45
C LEU A 54 24.54 20.93 -7.85
N ILE A 55 23.81 20.17 -8.65
CA ILE A 55 23.28 18.85 -8.25
C ILE A 55 24.32 17.76 -8.51
N LEU A 56 24.96 17.77 -9.67
CA LEU A 56 25.81 16.66 -10.13
C LEU A 56 27.24 16.70 -9.60
N ASP A 57 27.85 17.88 -9.45
CA ASP A 57 29.27 18.02 -9.10
C ASP A 57 29.67 17.40 -7.76
N PRO A 58 28.87 17.45 -6.69
CA PRO A 58 29.22 16.76 -5.44
C PRO A 58 29.44 15.27 -5.64
N TYR A 59 28.59 14.63 -6.45
CA TYR A 59 28.70 13.20 -6.76
C TYR A 59 29.80 12.92 -7.79
N ASN A 60 29.94 13.77 -8.79
CA ASN A 60 30.99 13.65 -9.80
C ASN A 60 32.38 13.75 -9.17
N ASN A 61 32.56 14.57 -8.14
CA ASN A 61 33.81 14.62 -7.37
C ASN A 61 34.11 13.27 -6.71
N VAL A 62 33.11 12.59 -6.14
CA VAL A 62 33.29 11.25 -5.58
C VAL A 62 33.65 10.24 -6.67
N ILE A 63 32.94 10.27 -7.80
CA ILE A 63 33.18 9.36 -8.93
C ILE A 63 34.63 9.52 -9.41
N ARG A 64 35.09 10.73 -9.68
CA ARG A 64 36.44 11.02 -10.19
C ARG A 64 37.54 10.68 -9.20
N THR A 65 37.30 10.82 -7.90
CA THR A 65 38.31 10.58 -6.86
C THR A 65 38.23 9.19 -6.25
N SER A 66 37.21 8.43 -6.61
CA SER A 66 37.01 7.08 -6.14
C SER A 66 37.86 6.11 -6.87
N GLY A 67 38.61 5.26 -6.61
CA GLY A 67 39.25 4.24 -7.46
C GLY A 67 38.31 3.18 -8.01
N VAL A 68 37.01 3.44 -8.03
CA VAL A 68 35.99 2.54 -8.57
C VAL A 68 36.07 2.53 -10.06
N ALA A 69 36.31 1.35 -10.63
CA ALA A 69 36.46 1.17 -12.08
C ALA A 69 35.10 1.01 -12.78
N ASN A 70 34.13 0.37 -12.10
CA ASN A 70 32.83 0.07 -12.67
C ASN A 70 31.72 0.50 -11.73
N TRP A 71 30.80 1.29 -12.26
CA TRP A 71 29.58 1.70 -11.57
C TRP A 71 28.38 0.94 -12.13
N ASN A 72 27.69 0.18 -11.27
CA ASN A 72 26.41 -0.42 -11.61
C ASN A 72 25.32 0.63 -11.35
N ILE A 73 24.53 0.96 -12.37
CA ILE A 73 23.58 2.06 -12.32
C ILE A 73 22.19 1.52 -12.06
N TYR A 74 21.53 2.05 -11.02
CA TYR A 74 20.16 1.72 -10.65
C TYR A 74 19.32 2.99 -10.55
N GLY A 75 18.14 2.96 -11.17
CA GLY A 75 17.10 3.92 -10.82
C GLY A 75 16.52 3.54 -9.46
N GLY A 76 16.43 4.50 -8.52
CA GLY A 76 15.94 4.24 -7.16
C GLY A 76 14.44 4.03 -7.04
N SER A 77 13.72 3.67 -8.12
CA SER A 77 12.26 3.57 -8.13
C SER A 77 11.75 2.43 -9.00
N LEU A 78 10.67 1.82 -8.54
CA LEU A 78 9.89 0.87 -9.31
C LEU A 78 9.16 1.54 -10.49
N THR A 79 8.68 2.78 -10.30
CA THR A 79 7.77 3.47 -11.23
C THR A 79 8.46 4.53 -12.09
N TRP A 80 9.78 4.65 -11.99
CA TRP A 80 10.57 5.57 -12.78
C TRP A 80 11.84 4.91 -13.27
N LEU A 81 12.17 5.18 -14.53
CA LEU A 81 13.51 4.90 -15.10
C LEU A 81 14.39 6.11 -14.85
N ALA A 82 15.66 5.87 -14.51
CA ALA A 82 16.67 6.90 -14.44
C ALA A 82 17.94 6.41 -15.14
N THR A 83 18.43 7.19 -16.10
CA THR A 83 19.59 6.84 -16.91
C THR A 83 20.56 8.03 -16.92
N PRO A 84 21.72 7.93 -16.24
CA PRO A 84 22.77 8.92 -16.35
C PRO A 84 23.53 8.74 -17.67
N THR A 85 23.95 9.85 -18.25
CA THR A 85 24.96 9.89 -19.30
C THR A 85 26.31 10.16 -18.65
N LEU A 86 27.27 9.27 -18.88
CA LEU A 86 28.60 9.37 -18.29
C LEU A 86 29.59 9.91 -19.31
N ASP A 87 30.52 10.77 -18.87
CA ASP A 87 31.67 11.17 -19.66
C ASP A 87 32.62 9.97 -19.78
N PRO A 88 33.01 9.57 -21.01
CA PRO A 88 33.90 8.43 -21.22
C PRO A 88 35.30 8.63 -20.69
N ASN A 89 35.74 9.88 -20.44
CA ASN A 89 37.10 10.18 -19.99
C ASN A 89 37.29 10.01 -18.49
N ASP A 90 36.29 10.37 -17.69
CA ASP A 90 36.40 10.38 -16.23
C ASP A 90 35.24 9.73 -15.48
N GLY A 91 34.23 9.21 -16.22
CA GLY A 91 33.05 8.55 -15.67
C GLY A 91 32.04 9.48 -15.00
N SER A 92 32.27 10.80 -15.05
CA SER A 92 31.36 11.75 -14.43
C SER A 92 30.00 11.82 -15.14
N MET A 93 28.95 12.12 -14.38
CA MET A 93 27.61 12.30 -14.93
C MET A 93 27.49 13.67 -15.59
N THR A 94 27.10 13.70 -16.86
CA THR A 94 26.80 14.95 -17.59
C THR A 94 25.31 15.27 -17.58
N ASN A 95 24.47 14.24 -17.52
CA ASN A 95 23.02 14.31 -17.51
C ASN A 95 22.45 13.13 -16.75
N ILE A 96 21.27 13.32 -16.15
CA ILE A 96 20.40 12.24 -15.71
C ILE A 96 19.05 12.43 -16.40
N TYR A 97 18.63 11.46 -17.20
CA TYR A 97 17.30 11.41 -17.79
C TYR A 97 16.41 10.50 -16.94
N MET A 98 15.25 11.02 -16.58
CA MET A 98 14.26 10.30 -15.79
C MET A 98 12.94 10.27 -16.56
N ALA A 99 12.32 9.10 -16.64
CA ALA A 99 11.04 8.90 -17.30
C ALA A 99 10.14 8.01 -16.45
N LYS A 100 8.88 8.46 -16.29
CA LYS A 100 7.89 7.70 -15.56
C LYS A 100 7.47 6.45 -16.34
N ILE A 101 7.42 5.32 -15.65
CA ILE A 101 6.80 4.09 -16.16
C ILE A 101 5.30 4.17 -15.91
N PRO A 102 4.43 3.96 -16.90
CA PRO A 102 3.00 3.93 -16.70
C PRO A 102 2.58 2.91 -15.65
N TYR A 103 1.70 3.29 -14.73
CA TYR A 103 1.21 2.39 -13.69
C TYR A 103 0.53 1.13 -14.26
N THR A 104 -0.07 1.23 -15.43
CA THR A 104 -0.70 0.09 -16.12
C THR A 104 0.27 -1.05 -16.45
N ASN A 105 1.58 -0.79 -16.49
CA ASN A 105 2.59 -1.83 -16.67
C ASN A 105 2.62 -2.84 -15.50
N TRP A 106 2.04 -2.48 -14.37
CA TRP A 106 1.99 -3.31 -13.17
C TRP A 106 0.67 -4.07 -13.03
N ALA A 107 -0.31 -3.84 -13.91
CA ALA A 107 -1.56 -4.58 -13.93
C ALA A 107 -1.32 -6.05 -14.30
N GLY A 108 -1.95 -6.96 -13.59
CA GLY A 108 -1.89 -8.39 -13.86
C GLY A 108 -0.58 -9.07 -13.48
N LYS A 109 0.27 -8.45 -12.65
CA LYS A 109 1.52 -9.04 -12.15
C LYS A 109 1.39 -9.42 -10.69
N GLU A 110 2.02 -10.53 -10.31
CA GLU A 110 2.07 -11.07 -8.94
C GLU A 110 0.74 -11.03 -8.19
N ALA A 111 0.62 -10.18 -7.17
CA ALA A 111 -0.58 -10.11 -6.32
C ALA A 111 -1.82 -9.57 -7.03
N THR A 112 -1.70 -8.98 -8.22
CA THR A 112 -2.86 -8.55 -8.99
C THR A 112 -3.36 -9.69 -9.87
N PRO A 113 -4.67 -10.00 -9.89
CA PRO A 113 -5.22 -11.02 -10.77
C PRO A 113 -4.93 -10.69 -12.23
N VAL A 114 -4.42 -11.67 -13.00
CA VAL A 114 -3.99 -11.48 -14.40
C VAL A 114 -5.13 -10.98 -15.31
N GLU A 115 -6.35 -11.38 -15.01
CA GLU A 115 -7.56 -11.04 -15.78
C GLU A 115 -8.33 -9.87 -15.18
N SER A 116 -7.77 -9.14 -14.20
CA SER A 116 -8.49 -8.08 -13.52
C SER A 116 -8.54 -6.82 -14.39
N THR A 117 -9.61 -6.69 -15.15
CA THR A 117 -9.97 -5.47 -15.85
C THR A 117 -10.11 -4.29 -14.87
N ASP A 118 -10.59 -4.55 -13.67
CA ASP A 118 -10.77 -3.52 -12.64
C ASP A 118 -9.44 -2.95 -12.14
N THR A 119 -8.44 -3.81 -11.92
CA THR A 119 -7.09 -3.36 -11.54
C THR A 119 -6.46 -2.53 -12.65
N TYR A 120 -6.58 -2.97 -13.92
CA TYR A 120 -6.08 -2.20 -15.05
C TYR A 120 -6.77 -0.83 -15.15
N ASN A 121 -8.10 -0.80 -15.08
CA ASN A 121 -8.87 0.44 -15.17
C ASN A 121 -8.56 1.39 -14.02
N PHE A 122 -8.35 0.86 -12.81
CA PHE A 122 -7.93 1.66 -11.67
C PHE A 122 -6.54 2.27 -11.90
N LEU A 123 -5.56 1.49 -12.34
CA LEU A 123 -4.20 1.95 -12.60
C LEU A 123 -4.14 2.92 -13.79
N ASP A 124 -4.98 2.74 -14.80
CA ASP A 124 -5.13 3.69 -15.90
C ASP A 124 -5.69 5.03 -15.42
N GLY A 125 -6.73 5.00 -14.59
CA GLY A 125 -7.26 6.20 -13.96
C GLY A 125 -6.23 6.92 -13.08
N LEU A 126 -5.44 6.17 -12.32
CA LEU A 126 -4.34 6.70 -11.50
C LEU A 126 -3.25 7.33 -12.38
N GLU A 127 -2.92 6.69 -13.51
CA GLU A 127 -1.97 7.23 -14.49
C GLU A 127 -2.43 8.53 -15.13
N GLN A 128 -3.71 8.62 -15.50
CA GLN A 128 -4.30 9.85 -16.04
C GLN A 128 -4.32 11.00 -15.03
N ARG A 129 -4.42 10.67 -13.75
CA ARG A 129 -4.40 11.61 -12.66
C ARG A 129 -2.99 12.12 -12.31
N TYR A 130 -1.95 11.39 -12.70
CA TYR A 130 -0.58 11.80 -12.45
C TYR A 130 -0.26 13.14 -13.14
N GLY A 131 0.26 14.08 -12.35
CA GLY A 131 0.65 15.40 -12.84
C GLY A 131 -0.50 16.43 -12.91
N VAL A 132 -1.71 16.07 -12.48
CA VAL A 132 -2.87 16.98 -12.42
C VAL A 132 -2.88 17.78 -11.12
N GLU A 133 -2.44 17.18 -10.04
CA GLU A 133 -2.50 17.76 -8.70
C GLU A 133 -1.44 18.85 -8.51
N ALA A 134 -1.79 19.92 -7.80
CA ALA A 134 -0.84 20.98 -7.51
C ALA A 134 0.31 20.48 -6.59
N LEU A 135 1.49 21.06 -6.78
CA LEU A 135 2.65 20.75 -5.93
C LEU A 135 2.33 21.11 -4.47
N GLY A 136 2.77 20.26 -3.56
CA GLY A 136 2.59 20.45 -2.11
C GLY A 136 1.22 20.04 -1.58
N THR A 137 0.31 19.51 -2.41
CA THR A 137 -0.97 18.97 -1.95
C THR A 137 -0.81 17.55 -1.40
N ARG A 138 -1.80 17.12 -0.61
CA ARG A 138 -1.86 15.76 -0.08
C ARG A 138 -1.97 14.71 -1.20
N GLU A 139 -2.69 15.03 -2.24
CA GLU A 139 -2.89 14.18 -3.41
C GLU A 139 -1.57 14.02 -4.18
N LYS A 140 -0.80 15.11 -4.36
CA LYS A 140 0.55 15.03 -4.94
C LYS A 140 1.47 14.18 -4.07
N ALA A 141 1.40 14.30 -2.74
CA ALA A 141 2.20 13.52 -1.81
C ALA A 141 1.95 12.00 -1.91
N LEU A 142 0.75 11.57 -2.33
CA LEU A 142 0.48 10.16 -2.64
C LEU A 142 1.32 9.68 -3.82
N PHE A 143 1.36 10.46 -4.91
CA PHE A 143 2.18 10.13 -6.07
C PHE A 143 3.67 10.15 -5.74
N ASP A 144 4.12 11.08 -4.89
CA ASP A 144 5.52 11.13 -4.44
C ASP A 144 5.90 9.88 -3.65
N LYS A 145 4.98 9.35 -2.83
CA LYS A 145 5.18 8.07 -2.15
C LYS A 145 5.27 6.89 -3.13
N LEU A 146 4.42 6.87 -4.16
CA LEU A 146 4.51 5.83 -5.19
C LEU A 146 5.82 5.94 -5.99
N ASN A 147 6.32 7.16 -6.24
CA ASN A 147 7.61 7.39 -6.88
C ASN A 147 8.79 6.92 -6.02
N SER A 148 8.64 6.90 -4.69
CA SER A 148 9.69 6.49 -3.76
C SER A 148 9.75 4.98 -3.49
N ILE A 149 8.81 4.20 -4.01
CA ILE A 149 8.87 2.74 -3.91
C ILE A 149 10.10 2.24 -4.68
N GLY A 150 10.97 1.49 -4.02
CA GLY A 150 12.20 0.98 -4.60
C GLY A 150 11.97 -0.05 -5.71
N GLU A 151 12.94 -0.20 -6.59
CA GLU A 151 12.87 -1.12 -7.73
C GLU A 151 12.55 -2.57 -7.34
N ASN A 152 13.04 -3.00 -6.18
CA ASN A 152 12.86 -4.36 -5.66
C ASN A 152 11.69 -4.48 -4.65
N GLU A 153 10.85 -3.45 -4.55
CA GLU A 153 9.78 -3.36 -3.58
C GLU A 153 8.38 -3.41 -4.22
N ALA A 154 8.24 -4.15 -5.32
CA ALA A 154 6.98 -4.26 -6.07
C ALA A 154 5.79 -4.68 -5.19
N ILE A 155 6.03 -5.47 -4.14
CA ILE A 155 4.97 -5.88 -3.19
C ILE A 155 4.32 -4.67 -2.51
N LEU A 156 5.08 -3.61 -2.22
CA LEU A 156 4.52 -2.39 -1.60
C LEU A 156 3.60 -1.65 -2.56
N PHE A 157 3.91 -1.66 -3.85
CA PHE A 157 3.06 -1.07 -4.88
C PHE A 157 1.74 -1.82 -5.01
N TYR A 158 1.77 -3.17 -4.99
CA TYR A 158 0.57 -3.99 -5.05
C TYR A 158 -0.31 -3.81 -3.81
N GLN A 159 0.29 -3.76 -2.62
CA GLN A 159 -0.43 -3.48 -1.38
C GLN A 159 -1.08 -2.09 -1.41
N ALA A 160 -0.34 -1.05 -1.84
CA ALA A 160 -0.89 0.29 -1.98
C ALA A 160 -2.04 0.34 -2.98
N THR A 161 -1.94 -0.40 -4.11
CA THR A 161 -3.00 -0.51 -5.10
C THR A 161 -4.25 -1.16 -4.51
N ASP A 162 -4.12 -2.28 -3.81
CA ASP A 162 -5.22 -2.97 -3.14
C ASP A 162 -5.92 -2.08 -2.10
N GLU A 163 -5.14 -1.35 -1.30
CA GLU A 163 -5.67 -0.42 -0.31
C GLU A 163 -6.44 0.74 -0.97
N MET A 164 -5.90 1.32 -2.04
CA MET A 164 -6.54 2.41 -2.78
C MET A 164 -7.82 1.94 -3.50
N MET A 165 -7.87 0.70 -3.98
CA MET A 165 -9.08 0.10 -4.56
C MET A 165 -10.13 -0.23 -3.50
N GLY A 166 -9.77 -0.21 -2.22
CA GLY A 166 -10.70 -0.45 -1.12
C GLY A 166 -11.09 -1.92 -0.93
N HIS A 167 -10.30 -2.85 -1.40
CA HIS A 167 -10.56 -4.29 -1.31
C HIS A 167 -10.79 -4.76 0.13
N GLN A 168 -10.09 -4.15 1.11
CA GLN A 168 -10.29 -4.41 2.53
C GLN A 168 -11.71 -4.11 3.03
N TYR A 169 -12.48 -3.28 2.31
CA TYR A 169 -13.85 -2.91 2.66
C TYR A 169 -14.91 -3.71 1.89
N ALA A 170 -14.52 -4.48 0.88
CA ALA A 170 -15.44 -5.16 -0.05
C ALA A 170 -16.45 -6.08 0.64
N ASN A 171 -16.08 -6.69 1.77
CA ASN A 171 -16.96 -7.58 2.53
C ASN A 171 -17.47 -6.97 3.85
N THR A 172 -17.31 -5.67 4.06
CA THR A 172 -17.76 -5.01 5.31
C THR A 172 -19.27 -5.16 5.52
N GLN A 173 -20.08 -4.96 4.48
CA GLN A 173 -21.52 -5.13 4.55
C GLN A 173 -21.93 -6.57 4.88
N GLN A 174 -21.23 -7.55 4.31
CA GLN A 174 -21.47 -8.97 4.61
C GLN A 174 -21.13 -9.29 6.07
N ARG A 175 -20.04 -8.76 6.60
CA ARG A 175 -19.66 -8.95 8.01
C ARG A 175 -20.70 -8.36 8.95
N ILE A 176 -21.22 -7.16 8.64
CA ILE A 176 -22.28 -6.52 9.41
C ILE A 176 -23.55 -7.38 9.35
N ASN A 177 -23.96 -7.82 8.16
CA ASN A 177 -25.13 -8.63 7.98
C ASN A 177 -25.00 -10.01 8.68
N ALA A 178 -23.83 -10.64 8.61
CA ALA A 178 -23.55 -11.89 9.28
C ALA A 178 -23.69 -11.74 10.81
N THR A 179 -23.14 -10.68 11.40
CA THR A 179 -23.27 -10.39 12.83
C THR A 179 -24.73 -10.16 13.21
N GLY A 180 -25.47 -9.37 12.42
CA GLY A 180 -26.91 -9.14 12.63
C GLY A 180 -27.72 -10.44 12.58
N ASN A 181 -27.46 -11.29 11.59
CA ASN A 181 -28.13 -12.58 11.43
C ASN A 181 -27.88 -13.52 12.61
N ILE A 182 -26.67 -13.52 13.18
CA ILE A 182 -26.36 -14.32 14.37
C ILE A 182 -27.22 -13.85 15.54
N LEU A 183 -27.26 -12.54 15.81
CA LEU A 183 -28.06 -11.98 16.89
C LEU A 183 -29.55 -12.28 16.70
N ASP A 184 -30.09 -12.04 15.52
CA ASP A 184 -31.49 -12.33 15.20
C ASP A 184 -31.82 -13.81 15.37
N LYS A 185 -30.96 -14.70 14.95
CA LYS A 185 -31.12 -16.15 15.13
C LYS A 185 -31.14 -16.51 16.62
N GLU A 186 -30.23 -15.97 17.40
CA GLU A 186 -30.16 -16.29 18.84
C GLU A 186 -31.34 -15.71 19.60
N PHE A 187 -31.80 -14.52 19.29
CA PHE A 187 -33.01 -13.95 19.89
C PHE A 187 -34.27 -14.71 19.49
N ASN A 188 -34.41 -15.09 18.21
CA ASN A 188 -35.53 -15.89 17.74
C ASN A 188 -35.55 -17.28 18.41
N TYR A 189 -34.38 -17.90 18.60
CA TYR A 189 -34.29 -19.16 19.33
C TYR A 189 -34.77 -19.00 20.79
N LEU A 190 -34.27 -18.01 21.49
CA LEU A 190 -34.67 -17.71 22.85
C LEU A 190 -36.20 -17.43 22.96
N ARG A 191 -36.75 -16.72 21.99
CA ARG A 191 -38.18 -16.41 21.90
C ARG A 191 -39.02 -17.66 21.64
N ASN A 192 -38.60 -18.52 20.70
CA ASN A 192 -39.38 -19.72 20.31
C ASN A 192 -39.31 -20.84 21.36
N ASP A 193 -38.23 -20.92 22.12
CA ASP A 193 -38.08 -21.89 23.21
C ASP A 193 -38.96 -21.55 24.44
N TRP A 194 -39.83 -20.60 24.31
CA TRP A 194 -40.71 -20.03 25.35
C TRP A 194 -42.11 -20.66 25.32
N SER A 195 -42.19 -21.97 25.29
CA SER A 195 -43.49 -22.68 25.20
C SER A 195 -44.29 -22.75 26.50
N ASN A 196 -43.72 -22.32 27.64
CA ASN A 196 -44.44 -22.25 28.92
C ASN A 196 -44.02 -20.98 29.71
N PRO A 197 -44.68 -19.83 29.50
CA PRO A 197 -44.36 -18.61 30.23
C PRO A 197 -44.82 -18.73 31.71
N SER A 198 -43.88 -18.59 32.63
CA SER A 198 -44.18 -18.16 33.97
C SER A 198 -44.43 -16.64 33.96
N LYS A 199 -45.16 -16.10 34.93
CA LYS A 199 -45.54 -14.67 35.00
C LYS A 199 -44.37 -13.70 34.79
N GLU A 200 -43.16 -14.10 35.13
CA GLU A 200 -41.90 -13.44 34.83
C GLU A 200 -40.88 -14.47 34.42
N ALA A 201 -40.29 -14.31 33.25
CA ALA A 201 -39.26 -15.21 32.77
C ALA A 201 -38.03 -14.46 32.33
N ASN A 202 -36.90 -14.93 32.84
CA ASN A 202 -35.58 -14.43 32.47
C ASN A 202 -34.78 -15.57 31.85
N LYS A 203 -34.27 -15.37 30.64
CA LYS A 203 -33.43 -16.35 29.98
C LYS A 203 -32.11 -15.73 29.58
N ILE A 204 -31.03 -16.47 29.82
CA ILE A 204 -29.68 -16.12 29.44
C ILE A 204 -29.17 -17.23 28.53
N LYS A 205 -28.62 -16.87 27.41
CA LYS A 205 -27.92 -17.80 26.49
C LYS A 205 -26.52 -17.33 26.18
N LEU A 206 -25.58 -18.22 26.34
CA LEU A 206 -24.22 -18.08 25.82
C LEU A 206 -24.19 -18.69 24.42
N PHE A 207 -23.63 -17.98 23.47
CA PHE A 207 -23.49 -18.49 22.12
C PHE A 207 -22.08 -18.25 21.57
N GLY A 208 -21.69 -19.09 20.62
CA GLY A 208 -20.49 -18.93 19.83
C GLY A 208 -20.78 -19.33 18.40
N SER A 209 -20.30 -18.57 17.47
CA SER A 209 -20.36 -18.92 16.06
C SER A 209 -18.99 -18.82 15.41
N ARG A 210 -18.82 -19.62 14.37
CA ARG A 210 -17.69 -19.54 13.45
C ARG A 210 -18.24 -19.43 12.05
N GLU A 211 -17.79 -18.40 11.36
CA GLU A 211 -18.14 -18.17 9.97
C GLU A 211 -16.89 -18.15 9.11
N GLU A 212 -17.01 -18.65 7.93
CA GLU A 212 -15.98 -18.63 6.91
C GLU A 212 -16.64 -18.17 5.60
N TYR A 213 -16.07 -17.13 5.02
CA TYR A 213 -16.49 -16.63 3.72
C TYR A 213 -15.34 -16.85 2.75
N ASN A 214 -15.58 -17.63 1.73
CA ASN A 214 -14.65 -17.88 0.64
C ASN A 214 -15.30 -17.42 -0.66
N THR A 215 -14.54 -16.72 -1.47
CA THR A 215 -15.00 -16.22 -2.76
C THR A 215 -13.91 -16.29 -3.81
N ASP A 216 -14.28 -16.60 -5.02
CA ASP A 216 -13.40 -16.54 -6.20
C ASP A 216 -13.47 -15.16 -6.88
N THR A 217 -14.22 -14.21 -6.30
CA THR A 217 -14.34 -12.87 -6.86
C THR A 217 -13.07 -12.10 -6.66
N ALA A 218 -12.44 -11.65 -7.74
CA ALA A 218 -11.24 -10.85 -7.71
C ALA A 218 -11.44 -9.58 -6.86
N GLY A 219 -10.46 -9.28 -6.01
CA GLY A 219 -10.49 -8.10 -5.14
C GLY A 219 -11.39 -8.21 -3.91
N VAL A 220 -12.08 -9.33 -3.69
CA VAL A 220 -12.84 -9.60 -2.45
C VAL A 220 -12.05 -10.57 -1.58
N ILE A 221 -11.71 -10.15 -0.37
CA ILE A 221 -10.86 -10.92 0.54
C ILE A 221 -11.70 -11.97 1.27
N ASP A 222 -11.23 -13.20 1.29
CA ASP A 222 -11.76 -14.26 2.16
C ASP A 222 -11.60 -13.86 3.62
N TYR A 223 -12.60 -14.21 4.44
CA TYR A 223 -12.46 -13.98 5.87
C TYR A 223 -13.01 -15.14 6.70
N LYS A 224 -12.45 -15.27 7.89
CA LYS A 224 -12.93 -16.16 8.94
C LYS A 224 -13.24 -15.32 10.16
N SER A 225 -14.42 -15.50 10.73
CA SER A 225 -14.80 -14.83 11.96
C SER A 225 -15.20 -15.82 13.04
N LYS A 226 -14.94 -15.44 14.28
CA LYS A 226 -15.44 -16.14 15.46
C LYS A 226 -16.14 -15.12 16.32
N SER A 227 -17.38 -15.38 16.64
CA SER A 227 -18.18 -14.52 17.48
C SER A 227 -18.59 -15.25 18.76
N TYR A 228 -18.53 -14.55 19.87
CA TYR A 228 -18.98 -15.04 21.16
C TYR A 228 -19.90 -13.98 21.75
N GLY A 229 -20.98 -14.39 22.34
CA GLY A 229 -21.93 -13.44 22.91
C GLY A 229 -22.78 -14.03 24.01
N VAL A 230 -23.49 -13.13 24.66
CA VAL A 230 -24.50 -13.43 25.67
C VAL A 230 -25.78 -12.77 25.20
N ALA A 231 -26.85 -13.53 25.12
CA ALA A 231 -28.19 -13.00 24.87
C ALA A 231 -29.01 -13.13 26.17
N TYR A 232 -29.67 -12.04 26.52
CA TYR A 232 -30.58 -12.01 27.66
C TYR A 232 -31.96 -11.59 27.16
N VAL A 233 -32.99 -12.31 27.61
CA VAL A 233 -34.37 -12.01 27.30
C VAL A 233 -35.16 -11.96 28.61
N HIS A 234 -35.88 -10.89 28.82
CA HIS A 234 -36.85 -10.72 29.88
C HIS A 234 -38.23 -10.64 29.26
N GLU A 235 -39.17 -11.41 29.79
CA GLU A 235 -40.55 -11.41 29.33
C GLU A 235 -41.46 -11.36 30.56
N ASP A 236 -42.49 -10.51 30.48
CA ASP A 236 -43.51 -10.33 31.51
C ASP A 236 -44.89 -10.56 30.89
N GLU A 237 -45.63 -11.52 31.44
CA GLU A 237 -47.01 -11.81 31.02
C GLU A 237 -47.96 -11.10 32.00
N THR A 238 -48.23 -9.83 31.75
CA THR A 238 -48.88 -8.98 32.77
C THR A 238 -50.38 -8.95 32.73
N ILE A 239 -51.11 -9.24 31.65
CA ILE A 239 -52.53 -8.82 31.64
C ILE A 239 -53.53 -9.73 30.91
N LYS A 240 -53.19 -10.52 29.91
CA LYS A 240 -54.17 -11.39 29.20
C LYS A 240 -53.52 -12.60 28.54
N LEU A 241 -54.22 -13.74 28.58
CA LEU A 241 -53.84 -14.93 27.83
C LEU A 241 -53.45 -14.58 26.36
N GLY A 242 -52.20 -14.78 26.00
CA GLY A 242 -51.70 -14.62 24.66
C GLY A 242 -50.98 -13.32 24.33
N ASN A 243 -50.91 -12.34 25.22
CA ASN A 243 -50.12 -11.13 25.05
C ASN A 243 -48.95 -11.09 26.04
N SER A 244 -47.74 -11.13 25.52
CA SER A 244 -46.53 -10.92 26.29
C SER A 244 -45.81 -9.66 25.83
N THR A 245 -45.21 -8.95 26.75
CA THR A 245 -44.31 -7.83 26.48
C THR A 245 -42.96 -8.13 27.10
N GLY A 246 -41.88 -7.79 26.39
CA GLY A 246 -40.55 -8.04 26.90
C GLY A 246 -39.50 -7.21 26.18
N TRP A 247 -38.28 -7.31 26.67
CA TRP A 247 -37.12 -6.70 26.06
C TRP A 247 -35.95 -7.72 26.02
N TYR A 248 -35.05 -7.51 25.12
CA TYR A 248 -33.85 -8.32 24.96
C TYR A 248 -32.61 -7.46 24.77
N ALA A 249 -31.47 -7.99 25.16
CA ALA A 249 -30.16 -7.37 24.98
C ALA A 249 -29.12 -8.44 24.63
N GLY A 250 -28.17 -8.07 23.79
CA GLY A 250 -27.07 -8.95 23.37
C GLY A 250 -25.89 -8.18 22.77
#